data_4b0940decd719ad5eb3ca7d4d36c249d
#
_entry.id   4b0940decd719ad5eb3ca7d4d36c249d
#
_cell.length_a   1.000
_cell.length_b   1.000
_cell.length_c   1.000
_cell.angle_alpha   90.00
_cell.angle_beta   90.00
_cell.angle_gamma   90.00
#
_symmetry.space_group_name_H-M   'P 1'
#
loop_
_entity.id
_entity.type
_entity.pdbx_description
1 polymer ?
#
loop_
_entity_poly.entity_id
_entity_poly.type
_entity_poly.pdbx_seq_one_letter_code
_entity_poly.pdbx_strand_id
1 'polypeptide(L)'
;RLTLIERGKIPSKDELERVMIARHTPNVHNKLKAGKVAVLGLGGLGSNIAISLSRVGVGEIILVDYDVVEPSNLNRQQYFVKHIGMKKTDALKSIIDEINPFVKIKTKDIFVTKENIDFLKECDIVIEAFDDPKNKATLCNTVLRNFEDKYLIASSGMAGYYDSNIIQTKKIRDKFYICGDFEHEAKEG
;
A
#
# COMPACT_ATOMS: atom_id res chain seq x y z
N ARG A 1 -28.61 14.21 -1.44
CA ARG A 1 -29.02 13.42 -0.24
C ARG A 1 -28.26 12.11 -0.27
N LEU A 2 -27.46 11.83 0.76
CA LEU A 2 -26.87 10.51 0.98
C LEU A 2 -28.03 9.52 1.22
N THR A 3 -28.11 8.48 0.42
CA THR A 3 -29.07 7.40 0.64
C THR A 3 -28.69 6.70 1.94
N LEU A 4 -29.57 6.70 2.93
CA LEU A 4 -29.36 5.94 4.15
C LEU A 4 -29.46 4.46 3.82
N ILE A 5 -28.34 3.75 3.94
CA ILE A 5 -28.31 2.29 3.84
C ILE A 5 -28.67 1.73 5.20
N GLU A 6 -29.55 0.76 5.25
CA GLU A 6 -29.93 0.07 6.50
C GLU A 6 -28.69 -0.53 7.17
N ARG A 7 -28.64 -0.45 8.49
CA ARG A 7 -27.57 -1.03 9.29
C ARG A 7 -27.40 -2.53 8.99
N GLY A 8 -26.19 -2.94 8.65
CA GLY A 8 -25.86 -4.34 8.34
C GLY A 8 -26.13 -4.73 6.88
N LYS A 9 -26.70 -3.86 6.06
CA LYS A 9 -26.84 -4.11 4.62
C LYS A 9 -25.59 -3.71 3.87
N ILE A 10 -25.03 -4.64 3.12
CA ILE A 10 -23.90 -4.35 2.23
C ILE A 10 -24.42 -3.55 1.04
N PRO A 11 -23.89 -2.35 0.76
CA PRO A 11 -24.30 -1.57 -0.40
C PRO A 11 -23.93 -2.32 -1.68
N SER A 12 -24.69 -2.12 -2.73
CA SER A 12 -24.27 -2.54 -4.07
C SER A 12 -23.06 -1.74 -4.52
N LYS A 13 -22.34 -2.27 -5.51
CA LYS A 13 -21.17 -1.57 -6.10
C LYS A 13 -21.55 -0.16 -6.59
N ASP A 14 -22.68 -0.05 -7.26
CA ASP A 14 -23.15 1.23 -7.81
C ASP A 14 -23.56 2.23 -6.72
N GLU A 15 -24.12 1.74 -5.61
CA GLU A 15 -24.44 2.58 -4.45
C GLU A 15 -23.17 3.11 -3.79
N LEU A 16 -22.18 2.23 -3.55
CA LEU A 16 -20.91 2.63 -2.97
C LEU A 16 -20.16 3.61 -3.89
N GLU A 17 -20.12 3.32 -5.18
CA GLU A 17 -19.49 4.17 -6.18
C GLU A 17 -20.12 5.58 -6.22
N ARG A 18 -21.44 5.68 -6.23
CA ARG A 18 -22.14 6.98 -6.18
C ARG A 18 -21.78 7.79 -4.94
N VAL A 19 -21.68 7.15 -3.78
CA VAL A 19 -21.30 7.83 -2.53
C VAL A 19 -19.85 8.29 -2.58
N MET A 20 -18.96 7.50 -3.15
CA MET A 20 -17.55 7.89 -3.32
C MET A 20 -17.36 9.03 -4.31
N ILE A 21 -18.07 9.01 -5.45
CA ILE A 21 -18.05 10.11 -6.42
C ILE A 21 -18.55 11.42 -5.79
N ALA A 22 -19.54 11.36 -4.91
CA ALA A 22 -20.06 12.54 -4.22
C ALA A 22 -19.02 13.19 -3.26
N ARG A 23 -17.99 12.46 -2.86
CA ARG A 23 -16.87 12.94 -2.03
C ARG A 23 -15.64 13.32 -2.84
N HIS A 24 -15.42 12.66 -3.95
CA HIS A 24 -14.37 12.99 -4.91
C HIS A 24 -14.95 13.83 -6.04
N THR A 25 -14.12 14.65 -6.69
CA THR A 25 -14.51 15.20 -7.98
C THR A 25 -14.58 14.05 -9.01
N PRO A 26 -15.51 14.08 -9.99
CA PRO A 26 -15.70 12.96 -10.93
C PRO A 26 -14.41 12.52 -11.64
N ASN A 27 -13.57 13.46 -12.05
CA ASN A 27 -12.31 13.17 -12.74
C ASN A 27 -11.30 12.46 -11.82
N VAL A 28 -11.26 12.81 -10.53
CA VAL A 28 -10.38 12.16 -9.53
C VAL A 28 -10.86 10.73 -9.29
N HIS A 29 -12.16 10.52 -9.13
CA HIS A 29 -12.72 9.18 -8.93
C HIS A 29 -12.38 8.23 -10.08
N ASN A 30 -12.57 8.67 -11.33
CA ASN A 30 -12.26 7.86 -12.51
C ASN A 30 -10.77 7.48 -12.59
N LYS A 31 -9.87 8.41 -12.27
CA LYS A 31 -8.43 8.13 -12.21
C LYS A 31 -8.07 7.11 -11.14
N LEU A 32 -8.64 7.25 -9.93
CA LEU A 32 -8.43 6.29 -8.85
C LEU A 32 -8.92 4.89 -9.24
N LYS A 33 -10.13 4.81 -9.82
CA LYS A 33 -10.72 3.54 -10.26
C LYS A 33 -9.95 2.86 -11.38
N ALA A 34 -9.30 3.61 -12.25
CA ALA A 34 -8.44 3.07 -13.31
C ALA A 34 -7.06 2.65 -12.80
N GLY A 35 -6.62 3.20 -11.66
CA GLY A 35 -5.27 3.02 -11.13
C GLY A 35 -4.98 1.60 -10.66
N LYS A 36 -3.74 1.16 -10.92
CA LYS A 36 -3.20 -0.13 -10.47
C LYS A 36 -1.93 0.10 -9.67
N VAL A 37 -1.94 -0.30 -8.42
CA VAL A 37 -0.85 -0.04 -7.47
C VAL A 37 -0.32 -1.34 -6.90
N ALA A 38 1.00 -1.54 -6.94
CA ALA A 38 1.66 -2.61 -6.20
C ALA A 38 2.21 -2.06 -4.88
N VAL A 39 1.92 -2.75 -3.78
CA VAL A 39 2.48 -2.47 -2.45
C VAL A 39 3.40 -3.62 -2.08
N LEU A 40 4.70 -3.34 -2.03
CA LEU A 40 5.76 -4.30 -1.78
C LEU A 40 6.27 -4.17 -0.35
N GLY A 41 5.99 -5.20 0.46
CA GLY A 41 6.11 -5.17 1.92
C GLY A 41 4.81 -4.71 2.57
N LEU A 42 4.27 -5.56 3.47
CA LEU A 42 2.99 -5.31 4.15
C LEU A 42 3.18 -5.15 5.66
N GLY A 43 4.32 -4.58 6.04
CA GLY A 43 4.64 -4.21 7.40
C GLY A 43 3.93 -2.94 7.88
N GLY A 44 4.60 -2.17 8.77
CA GLY A 44 4.05 -0.93 9.34
C GLY A 44 3.63 0.11 8.31
N LEU A 45 4.42 0.32 7.26
CA LEU A 45 4.07 1.24 6.17
C LEU A 45 3.08 0.63 5.21
N GLY A 46 3.42 -0.52 4.61
CA GLY A 46 2.65 -1.08 3.50
C GLY A 46 1.24 -1.49 3.87
N SER A 47 1.00 -2.04 5.08
CA SER A 47 -0.35 -2.37 5.52
C SER A 47 -1.23 -1.13 5.67
N ASN A 48 -0.68 -0.03 6.20
CA ASN A 48 -1.38 1.25 6.33
C ASN A 48 -1.68 1.88 4.96
N ILE A 49 -0.72 1.84 4.05
CA ILE A 49 -0.86 2.36 2.68
C ILE A 49 -1.95 1.57 1.93
N ALA A 50 -1.92 0.23 1.97
CA ALA A 50 -2.90 -0.61 1.28
C ALA A 50 -4.34 -0.35 1.77
N ILE A 51 -4.54 -0.22 3.08
CA ILE A 51 -5.83 0.17 3.66
C ILE A 51 -6.27 1.55 3.17
N SER A 52 -5.38 2.53 3.15
CA SER A 52 -5.70 3.88 2.69
C SER A 52 -6.08 3.90 1.21
N LEU A 53 -5.35 3.17 0.36
CA LEU A 53 -5.66 3.02 -1.07
C LEU A 53 -7.01 2.34 -1.31
N SER A 54 -7.34 1.31 -0.52
CA SER A 54 -8.64 0.63 -0.63
C SER A 54 -9.81 1.56 -0.23
N ARG A 55 -9.62 2.39 0.80
CA ARG A 55 -10.63 3.36 1.25
C ARG A 55 -10.89 4.47 0.24
N VAL A 56 -9.88 4.94 -0.47
CA VAL A 56 -10.05 5.94 -1.54
C VAL A 56 -10.53 5.34 -2.86
N GLY A 57 -10.61 4.01 -2.96
CA GLY A 57 -11.20 3.33 -4.13
C GLY A 57 -10.26 3.20 -5.32
N VAL A 58 -8.98 2.94 -5.08
CA VAL A 58 -8.04 2.51 -6.15
C VAL A 58 -8.56 1.22 -6.77
N GLY A 59 -8.55 1.12 -8.09
CA GLY A 59 -9.22 0.04 -8.81
C GLY A 59 -8.61 -1.34 -8.62
N GLU A 60 -7.27 -1.42 -8.62
CA GLU A 60 -6.55 -2.68 -8.39
C GLU A 60 -5.34 -2.46 -7.47
N ILE A 61 -5.17 -3.31 -6.46
CA ILE A 61 -4.02 -3.31 -5.57
C ILE A 61 -3.38 -4.70 -5.59
N ILE A 62 -2.08 -4.76 -5.83
CA ILE A 62 -1.28 -5.97 -5.72
C ILE A 62 -0.54 -5.94 -4.38
N LEU A 63 -0.87 -6.84 -3.49
CA LEU A 63 -0.28 -7.01 -2.18
C LEU A 63 0.85 -8.04 -2.26
N VAL A 64 2.06 -7.65 -1.89
CA VAL A 64 3.24 -8.52 -2.00
C VAL A 64 3.99 -8.55 -0.68
N ASP A 65 4.09 -9.73 -0.09
CA ASP A 65 4.87 -10.02 1.11
C ASP A 65 5.11 -11.53 1.19
N TYR A 66 6.08 -11.99 1.94
CA TYR A 66 6.35 -13.42 2.17
C TYR A 66 6.20 -13.83 3.64
N ASP A 67 5.97 -12.86 4.54
CA ASP A 67 5.85 -13.10 5.95
C ASP A 67 4.46 -13.55 6.39
N VAL A 68 4.42 -14.07 7.62
CA VAL A 68 3.20 -14.30 8.38
C VAL A 68 2.98 -13.18 9.40
N VAL A 69 1.75 -13.04 9.86
CA VAL A 69 1.41 -12.10 10.93
C VAL A 69 1.88 -12.65 12.28
N GLU A 70 2.69 -11.87 12.98
CA GLU A 70 3.19 -12.19 14.32
C GLU A 70 2.56 -11.29 15.38
N PRO A 71 2.52 -11.70 16.67
CA PRO A 71 2.01 -10.87 17.75
C PRO A 71 2.69 -9.50 17.84
N SER A 72 4.01 -9.44 17.60
CA SER A 72 4.81 -8.22 17.58
C SER A 72 4.42 -7.21 16.51
N ASN A 73 3.68 -7.65 15.51
CA ASN A 73 3.23 -6.78 14.40
C ASN A 73 2.02 -5.92 14.80
N LEU A 74 1.24 -6.34 15.79
CA LEU A 74 -0.04 -5.70 16.14
C LEU A 74 0.10 -4.28 16.68
N ASN A 75 1.30 -3.87 17.11
CA ASN A 75 1.53 -2.53 17.64
C ASN A 75 1.56 -1.41 16.57
N ARG A 76 1.76 -1.75 15.29
CA ARG A 76 1.93 -0.76 14.21
C ARG A 76 1.38 -1.17 12.86
N GLN A 77 1.05 -2.47 12.66
CA GLN A 77 0.49 -3.00 11.42
C GLN A 77 -1.03 -3.15 11.52
N GLN A 78 -1.73 -3.21 10.41
CA GLN A 78 -3.19 -3.18 10.35
C GLN A 78 -3.87 -4.53 10.64
N TYR A 79 -3.15 -5.46 11.24
CA TYR A 79 -3.66 -6.79 11.56
C TYR A 79 -4.35 -6.83 12.93
N PHE A 80 -5.21 -7.82 13.11
CA PHE A 80 -5.89 -8.10 14.36
C PHE A 80 -5.42 -9.43 14.95
N VAL A 81 -5.71 -9.68 16.23
CA VAL A 81 -5.37 -10.95 16.92
C VAL A 81 -5.79 -12.18 16.12
N LYS A 82 -6.97 -12.15 15.49
CA LYS A 82 -7.48 -13.24 14.64
C LYS A 82 -6.58 -13.60 13.43
N HIS A 83 -5.68 -12.70 13.04
CA HIS A 83 -4.81 -12.89 11.88
C HIS A 83 -3.44 -13.49 12.22
N ILE A 84 -3.11 -13.64 13.52
CA ILE A 84 -1.81 -14.20 13.93
C ILE A 84 -1.62 -15.60 13.29
N GLY A 85 -0.47 -15.79 12.64
CA GLY A 85 -0.13 -17.01 11.91
C GLY A 85 -0.62 -17.07 10.46
N MET A 86 -1.49 -16.15 10.01
CA MET A 86 -1.87 -16.03 8.60
C MET A 86 -0.77 -15.36 7.79
N LYS A 87 -0.69 -15.68 6.50
CA LYS A 87 0.13 -14.90 5.56
C LYS A 87 -0.34 -13.45 5.57
N LYS A 88 0.60 -12.50 5.59
CA LYS A 88 0.26 -11.06 5.60
C LYS A 88 -0.60 -10.67 4.41
N THR A 89 -0.35 -11.25 3.23
CA THR A 89 -1.13 -11.01 2.02
C THR A 89 -2.59 -11.43 2.18
N ASP A 90 -2.86 -12.60 2.75
CA ASP A 90 -4.22 -13.12 2.94
C ASP A 90 -4.96 -12.36 4.05
N ALA A 91 -4.27 -12.09 5.15
CA ALA A 91 -4.80 -11.32 6.27
C ALA A 91 -5.22 -9.91 5.82
N LEU A 92 -4.34 -9.20 5.09
CA LEU A 92 -4.62 -7.85 4.63
C LEU A 92 -5.73 -7.81 3.56
N LYS A 93 -5.75 -8.81 2.67
CA LYS A 93 -6.85 -8.98 1.72
C LYS A 93 -8.18 -9.12 2.44
N SER A 94 -8.27 -9.97 3.47
CA SER A 94 -9.50 -10.16 4.24
C SER A 94 -10.00 -8.86 4.90
N ILE A 95 -9.08 -8.04 5.41
CA ILE A 95 -9.41 -6.73 5.98
C ILE A 95 -9.93 -5.77 4.90
N ILE A 96 -9.28 -5.74 3.74
CA ILE A 96 -9.70 -4.89 2.62
C ILE A 96 -11.09 -5.30 2.11
N ASP A 97 -11.39 -6.59 2.03
CA ASP A 97 -12.70 -7.10 1.63
C ASP A 97 -13.83 -6.60 2.58
N GLU A 98 -13.53 -6.43 3.88
CA GLU A 98 -14.46 -5.84 4.86
C GLU A 98 -14.60 -4.30 4.71
N ILE A 99 -13.59 -3.61 4.15
CA ILE A 99 -13.59 -2.15 3.96
C ILE A 99 -14.26 -1.78 2.63
N ASN A 100 -13.85 -2.42 1.55
CA ASN A 100 -14.32 -2.15 0.20
C ASN A 100 -14.24 -3.43 -0.66
N PRO A 101 -15.30 -4.24 -0.69
CA PRO A 101 -15.31 -5.53 -1.38
C PRO A 101 -15.20 -5.41 -2.92
N PHE A 102 -15.22 -4.20 -3.46
CA PHE A 102 -15.20 -3.94 -4.90
C PHE A 102 -13.81 -3.55 -5.44
N VAL A 103 -12.83 -3.33 -4.57
CA VAL A 103 -11.42 -3.16 -4.96
C VAL A 103 -10.88 -4.51 -5.41
N LYS A 104 -10.26 -4.54 -6.58
CA LYS A 104 -9.62 -5.76 -7.06
C LYS A 104 -8.29 -5.97 -6.35
N ILE A 105 -8.20 -7.01 -5.54
CA ILE A 105 -6.98 -7.38 -4.83
C ILE A 105 -6.34 -8.61 -5.48
N LYS A 106 -5.08 -8.47 -5.85
CA LYS A 106 -4.18 -9.58 -6.19
C LYS A 106 -3.18 -9.78 -5.06
N THR A 107 -2.87 -11.01 -4.70
CA THR A 107 -1.87 -11.34 -3.67
C THR A 107 -0.71 -12.10 -4.27
N LYS A 108 0.50 -11.82 -3.78
CA LYS A 108 1.71 -12.56 -4.11
C LYS A 108 2.50 -12.84 -2.83
N ASP A 109 2.49 -14.10 -2.43
CA ASP A 109 3.24 -14.61 -1.28
C ASP A 109 4.64 -14.99 -1.77
N ILE A 110 5.51 -14.00 -1.96
CA ILE A 110 6.86 -14.18 -2.51
C ILE A 110 7.85 -13.22 -1.87
N PHE A 111 9.08 -13.66 -1.72
CA PHE A 111 10.23 -12.78 -1.53
C PHE A 111 10.59 -12.15 -2.88
N VAL A 112 10.54 -10.82 -2.94
CA VAL A 112 10.75 -10.09 -4.22
C VAL A 112 12.24 -10.05 -4.56
N THR A 113 12.55 -10.49 -5.78
CA THR A 113 13.90 -10.45 -6.35
C THR A 113 13.86 -9.81 -7.74
N LYS A 114 15.03 -9.48 -8.30
CA LYS A 114 15.12 -8.93 -9.65
C LYS A 114 14.62 -9.88 -10.76
N GLU A 115 14.55 -11.18 -10.46
CA GLU A 115 14.12 -12.22 -11.40
C GLU A 115 12.60 -12.42 -11.42
N ASN A 116 11.87 -11.97 -10.39
CA ASN A 116 10.44 -12.27 -10.25
C ASN A 116 9.51 -11.04 -10.24
N ILE A 117 9.99 -9.90 -10.72
CA ILE A 117 9.27 -8.62 -10.73
C ILE A 117 8.39 -8.37 -11.96
N ASP A 118 8.27 -9.31 -12.86
CA ASP A 118 7.52 -9.14 -14.12
C ASP A 118 6.06 -8.74 -13.93
N PHE A 119 5.45 -9.10 -12.79
CA PHE A 119 4.09 -8.69 -12.44
C PHE A 119 3.92 -7.17 -12.30
N LEU A 120 5.01 -6.44 -12.07
CA LEU A 120 4.98 -4.98 -11.99
C LEU A 120 4.67 -4.31 -13.33
N LYS A 121 4.80 -5.02 -14.45
CA LYS A 121 4.43 -4.53 -15.79
C LYS A 121 2.98 -4.06 -15.85
N GLU A 122 2.10 -4.67 -15.05
CA GLU A 122 0.67 -4.37 -15.01
C GLU A 122 0.33 -3.13 -14.15
N CYS A 123 1.28 -2.60 -13.37
CA CYS A 123 1.04 -1.52 -12.43
C CYS A 123 1.36 -0.15 -13.01
N ASP A 124 0.67 0.87 -12.53
CA ASP A 124 0.99 2.28 -12.80
C ASP A 124 1.96 2.83 -11.75
N ILE A 125 1.80 2.37 -10.50
CA ILE A 125 2.56 2.84 -9.34
C ILE A 125 3.09 1.65 -8.57
N VAL A 126 4.36 1.71 -8.21
CA VAL A 126 5.03 0.76 -7.32
C VAL A 126 5.38 1.47 -6.02
N ILE A 127 4.92 0.92 -4.90
CA ILE A 127 5.23 1.42 -3.56
C ILE A 127 6.17 0.42 -2.90
N GLU A 128 7.37 0.89 -2.56
CA GLU A 128 8.37 0.14 -1.83
C GLU A 128 8.21 0.45 -0.33
N ALA A 129 7.92 -0.59 0.47
CA ALA A 129 7.67 -0.50 1.91
C ALA A 129 8.43 -1.56 2.72
N PHE A 130 9.59 -1.99 2.25
CA PHE A 130 10.48 -2.90 2.98
C PHE A 130 11.16 -2.19 4.15
N ASP A 131 11.53 -2.96 5.15
CA ASP A 131 12.33 -2.50 6.31
C ASP A 131 13.84 -2.71 6.10
N ASP A 132 14.26 -3.76 5.35
CA ASP A 132 15.68 -4.02 5.08
C ASP A 132 16.26 -3.06 4.04
N PRO A 133 17.30 -2.27 4.39
CA PRO A 133 17.88 -1.27 3.49
C PRO A 133 18.49 -1.84 2.20
N LYS A 134 19.02 -3.07 2.25
CA LYS A 134 19.64 -3.71 1.07
C LYS A 134 18.57 -4.16 0.08
N ASN A 135 17.51 -4.80 0.57
CA ASN A 135 16.38 -5.23 -0.24
C ASN A 135 15.67 -4.02 -0.85
N LYS A 136 15.47 -2.96 -0.08
CA LYS A 136 14.93 -1.68 -0.51
C LYS A 136 15.74 -1.09 -1.67
N ALA A 137 17.07 -0.93 -1.51
CA ALA A 137 17.93 -0.38 -2.54
C ALA A 137 17.96 -1.25 -3.80
N THR A 138 18.03 -2.56 -3.64
CA THR A 138 18.01 -3.51 -4.76
C THR A 138 16.72 -3.42 -5.55
N LEU A 139 15.57 -3.38 -4.87
CA LEU A 139 14.26 -3.26 -5.52
C LEU A 139 14.14 -1.93 -6.27
N CYS A 140 14.44 -0.81 -5.60
CA CYS A 140 14.35 0.51 -6.21
C CYS A 140 15.21 0.60 -7.49
N ASN A 141 16.46 0.15 -7.42
CA ASN A 141 17.35 0.15 -8.59
C ASN A 141 16.79 -0.75 -9.70
N THR A 142 16.22 -1.89 -9.36
CA THR A 142 15.66 -2.82 -10.36
C THR A 142 14.42 -2.24 -11.03
N VAL A 143 13.50 -1.65 -10.26
CA VAL A 143 12.30 -0.99 -10.80
C VAL A 143 12.70 0.17 -11.72
N LEU A 144 13.61 1.03 -11.26
CA LEU A 144 14.04 2.19 -12.02
C LEU A 144 14.76 1.87 -13.34
N ARG A 145 15.38 0.69 -13.43
CA ARG A 145 16.05 0.22 -14.66
C ARG A 145 15.12 -0.46 -15.65
N ASN A 146 14.11 -1.18 -15.14
CA ASN A 146 13.28 -2.04 -15.98
C ASN A 146 11.91 -1.43 -16.32
N PHE A 147 11.46 -0.40 -15.58
CA PHE A 147 10.11 0.18 -15.68
C PHE A 147 10.16 1.70 -15.63
N GLU A 148 10.69 2.34 -16.68
CA GLU A 148 10.82 3.81 -16.76
C GLU A 148 9.48 4.55 -16.84
N ASP A 149 8.43 3.85 -17.27
CA ASP A 149 7.08 4.38 -17.42
C ASP A 149 6.30 4.46 -16.09
N LYS A 150 6.76 3.81 -15.03
CA LYS A 150 6.04 3.68 -13.76
C LYS A 150 6.47 4.69 -12.71
N TYR A 151 5.53 5.03 -11.84
CA TYR A 151 5.85 5.78 -10.64
C TYR A 151 6.40 4.84 -9.57
N LEU A 152 7.54 5.20 -9.00
CA LEU A 152 8.11 4.55 -7.83
C LEU A 152 8.03 5.49 -6.64
N ILE A 153 7.44 5.01 -5.54
CA ILE A 153 7.40 5.71 -4.25
C ILE A 153 8.09 4.81 -3.24
N ALA A 154 9.18 5.31 -2.67
CA ALA A 154 9.96 4.58 -1.68
C ALA A 154 9.96 5.31 -0.33
N SER A 155 10.34 4.61 0.73
CA SER A 155 10.51 5.18 2.06
C SER A 155 11.99 5.26 2.45
N SER A 156 12.35 6.25 3.26
CA SER A 156 13.71 6.41 3.78
C SER A 156 13.69 7.05 5.15
N GLY A 157 14.41 6.42 6.07
CA GLY A 157 14.49 6.86 7.45
C GLY A 157 13.22 6.56 8.25
N MET A 158 13.34 6.74 9.53
CA MET A 158 12.24 6.67 10.49
C MET A 158 12.48 7.84 11.44
N ALA A 159 11.52 8.74 11.59
CA ALA A 159 11.69 9.89 12.49
C ALA A 159 12.11 9.49 13.92
N GLY A 160 11.94 8.22 14.28
CA GLY A 160 12.27 7.70 15.60
C GLY A 160 11.54 8.48 16.69
N TYR A 161 12.29 9.02 17.64
CA TYR A 161 11.76 9.86 18.72
C TYR A 161 11.89 11.37 18.43
N TYR A 162 12.28 11.74 17.21
CA TYR A 162 12.44 13.13 16.79
C TYR A 162 11.11 13.74 16.35
N ASP A 163 11.13 15.03 16.02
CA ASP A 163 9.94 15.75 15.58
C ASP A 163 9.35 15.10 14.30
N SER A 164 8.08 14.77 14.34
CA SER A 164 7.38 14.17 13.20
C SER A 164 7.32 15.10 11.97
N ASN A 165 7.47 16.42 12.16
CA ASN A 165 7.48 17.37 11.06
C ASN A 165 8.74 17.33 10.19
N ILE A 166 9.78 16.55 10.58
CA ILE A 166 10.96 16.34 9.74
C ILE A 166 10.70 15.38 8.57
N ILE A 167 9.60 14.63 8.58
CA ILE A 167 9.20 13.75 7.47
C ILE A 167 8.86 14.59 6.24
N GLN A 168 9.54 14.32 5.15
CA GLN A 168 9.40 15.02 3.88
C GLN A 168 9.20 14.04 2.72
N THR A 169 8.52 14.51 1.67
CA THR A 169 8.48 13.82 0.39
C THR A 169 9.34 14.58 -0.60
N LYS A 170 10.37 13.92 -1.13
CA LYS A 170 11.26 14.48 -2.14
C LYS A 170 11.07 13.80 -3.48
N LYS A 171 10.88 14.59 -4.54
CA LYS A 171 10.99 14.11 -5.92
C LYS A 171 12.48 14.01 -6.26
N ILE A 172 12.99 12.79 -6.42
CA ILE A 172 14.40 12.53 -6.70
C ILE A 172 14.69 12.69 -8.19
N ARG A 173 13.78 12.18 -9.03
CA ARG A 173 13.77 12.34 -10.48
C ARG A 173 12.35 12.20 -11.00
N ASP A 174 12.16 12.26 -12.31
CA ASP A 174 10.82 12.03 -12.86
C ASP A 174 10.28 10.66 -12.44
N LYS A 175 9.02 10.66 -11.98
CA LYS A 175 8.30 9.47 -11.48
C LYS A 175 8.95 8.73 -10.28
N PHE A 176 10.01 9.29 -9.64
CA PHE A 176 10.60 8.68 -8.46
C PHE A 176 10.55 9.63 -7.26
N TYR A 177 9.92 9.18 -6.20
CA TYR A 177 9.70 9.91 -4.96
C TYR A 177 10.20 9.09 -3.77
N ILE A 178 10.78 9.78 -2.78
CA ILE A 178 11.15 9.17 -1.50
C ILE A 178 10.49 9.97 -0.38
N CYS A 179 9.86 9.25 0.55
CA CYS A 179 9.22 9.80 1.74
C CYS A 179 9.99 9.36 2.99
N GLY A 180 10.36 10.30 3.85
CA GLY A 180 11.07 10.00 5.09
C GLY A 180 11.81 11.21 5.65
N ASP A 181 12.60 11.00 6.68
CA ASP A 181 13.49 12.01 7.26
C ASP A 181 14.89 11.99 6.66
N PHE A 182 15.27 10.93 5.96
CA PHE A 182 16.54 10.73 5.26
C PHE A 182 17.79 10.60 6.16
N GLU A 183 17.66 10.72 7.45
CA GLU A 183 18.80 10.86 8.37
C GLU A 183 18.82 9.85 9.51
N HIS A 184 17.66 9.43 9.99
CA HIS A 184 17.58 8.64 11.22
C HIS A 184 17.26 7.16 10.95
N GLU A 185 18.02 6.32 11.66
CA GLU A 185 17.73 4.90 11.79
C GLU A 185 16.98 4.64 13.11
N ALA A 186 16.21 3.58 13.18
CA ALA A 186 15.63 3.12 14.44
C ALA A 186 16.77 2.76 15.38
N LYS A 187 16.93 3.52 16.46
CA LYS A 187 17.86 3.21 17.55
C LYS A 187 17.08 2.68 18.73
N GLU A 188 17.70 1.77 19.47
CA GLU A 188 17.19 1.38 20.77
C GLU A 188 17.09 2.61 21.66
N GLY A 189 15.90 2.85 22.22
CA GLY A 189 15.63 3.96 23.12
C GLY A 189 16.09 3.68 24.55
#